data_8ed4b243646be992a6fba707a241c9d3
#
_entry.id   8ed4b243646be992a6fba707a241c9d3
#
_cell.length_a   1.000
_cell.length_b   1.000
_cell.length_c   1.000
_cell.angle_alpha   90.00
_cell.angle_beta   90.00
_cell.angle_gamma   90.00
#
_symmetry.space_group_name_H-M   'P 1'
#
loop_
_entity.id
_entity.type
_entity.pdbx_description
1 polymer ?
#
loop_
_entity_poly.entity_id
_entity_poly.type
_entity_poly.pdbx_seq_one_letter_code
_entity_poly.pdbx_strand_id
1 'polypeptide(L)'
;MSLENKTELETINNNSINNKITNEGEESMNNDTNSQSENIQTTEKTFQTLDEFNDIYEDSKTLLKNYVEGNLTLNNISHKVINNKIPKEFRIILYKICFNVIEFNNPKKWEENLNQKRNYYYNEVNKYINSNKNIIPFFNCTDIKGTKNYEKLYKLLPKNDEHLLSLIKLDVERTFQDLDLFKNPSIKEMLCKILYIFSKENTDPSYCQGMNEICGTLLYIFLPGMTVSENEGDPQNDIPQMKVDISKIDTLYNFLTNDIYFEADLYIIFNEIMSRDLKELYTYNDERYRNKKYEYDKLNLTLEDVEKTDESELVKRIKRVFYIKLKQIDFNLFKELVNKIDPDIFLLRWILCLLNREISLKNVMWLWDCIFFYELVEFTVNNEEKDIPRLNFLDCLCISMILNIKEDLVSCEKGTVMMYLLQYPNEFNLREIILNAKKLSKEIFNKEIWENEKLNEKIYNI
;
A
#
# COMPACT_ATOMS: atom_id res chain seq x y z
N MET A 1 -50.51 11.24 -19.91
CA MET A 1 -50.29 10.40 -21.09
C MET A 1 -49.11 9.50 -20.73
N SER A 2 -49.30 8.41 -19.95
CA SER A 2 -49.91 7.08 -20.27
C SER A 2 -49.20 6.39 -21.41
N LEU A 3 -48.54 5.32 -21.04
CA LEU A 3 -48.62 3.90 -21.37
C LEU A 3 -47.24 3.26 -21.13
N GLU A 4 -46.99 2.45 -20.09
CA GLU A 4 -47.30 1.03 -19.87
C GLU A 4 -47.04 0.12 -21.05
N ASN A 5 -46.12 -0.83 -20.82
CA ASN A 5 -46.25 -2.30 -21.07
C ASN A 5 -44.93 -2.95 -20.67
N LYS A 6 -44.87 -3.72 -19.68
CA LYS A 6 -45.09 -5.14 -19.29
C LYS A 6 -44.93 -6.15 -20.42
N THR A 7 -44.07 -7.13 -20.16
CA THR A 7 -44.22 -8.63 -20.25
C THR A 7 -42.82 -9.25 -20.35
N GLU A 8 -42.45 -10.09 -19.52
CA GLU A 8 -42.65 -11.49 -19.08
C GLU A 8 -41.40 -12.33 -19.37
N LEU A 9 -40.86 -12.83 -18.31
CA LEU A 9 -40.38 -14.18 -17.96
C LEU A 9 -40.39 -15.27 -19.05
N GLU A 10 -39.28 -15.95 -19.21
CA GLU A 10 -39.30 -17.42 -19.36
C GLU A 10 -38.00 -18.07 -18.80
N THR A 11 -38.24 -18.88 -17.81
CA THR A 11 -37.41 -19.91 -17.20
C THR A 11 -37.35 -21.14 -18.08
N ILE A 12 -36.21 -21.73 -18.32
CA ILE A 12 -36.12 -23.13 -18.73
C ILE A 12 -35.02 -23.83 -17.88
N ASN A 13 -35.55 -24.87 -17.22
CA ASN A 13 -34.87 -25.85 -16.39
C ASN A 13 -34.42 -27.08 -17.22
N ASN A 14 -33.37 -27.73 -16.68
CA ASN A 14 -33.10 -29.21 -16.67
C ASN A 14 -32.68 -29.90 -17.98
N ASN A 15 -31.62 -30.67 -17.97
CA ASN A 15 -31.56 -32.04 -17.39
C ASN A 15 -30.18 -32.68 -17.56
N SER A 16 -29.85 -33.41 -16.52
CA SER A 16 -28.86 -34.45 -16.37
C SER A 16 -28.87 -35.55 -17.44
N ILE A 17 -27.71 -36.04 -17.82
CA ILE A 17 -27.56 -37.42 -18.29
C ILE A 17 -26.30 -38.03 -17.68
N ASN A 18 -26.56 -39.04 -16.83
CA ASN A 18 -25.63 -40.07 -16.40
C ASN A 18 -25.36 -41.06 -17.55
N ASN A 19 -24.15 -41.53 -17.69
CA ASN A 19 -23.92 -42.87 -18.19
C ASN A 19 -22.68 -43.50 -17.52
N LYS A 20 -22.99 -44.52 -16.73
CA LYS A 20 -22.13 -45.62 -16.31
C LYS A 20 -21.80 -46.51 -17.51
N ILE A 21 -20.60 -47.01 -17.62
CA ILE A 21 -20.31 -48.33 -18.19
C ILE A 21 -19.22 -48.99 -17.34
N THR A 22 -19.53 -50.22 -16.99
CA THR A 22 -18.85 -51.18 -16.12
C THR A 22 -17.88 -52.07 -16.90
N ASN A 23 -16.83 -52.47 -16.19
CA ASN A 23 -16.24 -53.82 -15.99
C ASN A 23 -15.62 -54.66 -17.08
N GLU A 24 -14.57 -55.31 -16.58
CA GLU A 24 -14.07 -56.72 -16.72
C GLU A 24 -12.87 -56.83 -17.65
N GLY A 25 -11.79 -57.51 -17.33
CA GLY A 25 -11.38 -58.52 -16.36
C GLY A 25 -10.06 -59.12 -16.80
N GLU A 26 -9.50 -59.84 -15.89
CA GLU A 26 -8.64 -61.05 -15.90
C GLU A 26 -7.11 -60.83 -15.98
N GLU A 27 -6.43 -61.09 -14.86
CA GLU A 27 -5.71 -62.30 -14.38
C GLU A 27 -4.52 -62.75 -15.25
N SER A 28 -3.30 -62.81 -14.73
CA SER A 28 -2.71 -63.95 -14.06
C SER A 28 -1.20 -63.87 -13.86
N MET A 29 -0.80 -64.27 -12.65
CA MET A 29 0.25 -65.22 -12.21
C MET A 29 1.75 -64.85 -12.19
N ASN A 30 2.20 -64.72 -10.92
CA ASN A 30 3.33 -65.42 -10.24
C ASN A 30 4.79 -65.23 -10.70
N ASN A 31 5.64 -64.79 -9.81
CA ASN A 31 6.45 -65.68 -8.96
C ASN A 31 7.30 -64.92 -7.94
N ASP A 32 7.40 -65.57 -6.76
CA ASP A 32 8.17 -65.27 -5.56
C ASP A 32 9.66 -65.05 -5.78
N THR A 33 10.23 -64.11 -5.02
CA THR A 33 11.43 -64.37 -4.21
C THR A 33 11.54 -63.40 -3.02
N ASN A 34 11.61 -63.98 -1.85
CA ASN A 34 11.87 -63.39 -0.54
C ASN A 34 13.18 -62.63 -0.51
N SER A 35 13.14 -61.41 0.07
CA SER A 35 14.18 -60.96 1.00
C SER A 35 13.63 -59.86 1.90
N GLN A 36 13.68 -60.18 3.19
CA GLN A 36 13.40 -59.24 4.30
C GLN A 36 14.28 -58.03 4.21
N SER A 37 13.73 -56.87 4.18
CA SER A 37 14.41 -55.64 4.63
C SER A 37 13.34 -54.74 5.26
N GLU A 38 13.71 -54.25 6.39
CA GLU A 38 12.97 -53.53 7.40
C GLU A 38 12.12 -52.38 6.87
N ASN A 39 10.84 -52.37 7.25
CA ASN A 39 9.91 -51.28 7.10
C ASN A 39 10.37 -50.05 7.91
N ILE A 40 11.09 -49.15 7.27
CA ILE A 40 11.13 -47.74 7.67
C ILE A 40 10.04 -47.06 6.88
N GLN A 41 8.87 -46.89 7.49
CA GLN A 41 7.85 -45.98 7.00
C GLN A 41 8.38 -44.53 7.14
N THR A 42 9.13 -44.08 6.14
CA THR A 42 9.27 -42.67 5.86
C THR A 42 7.94 -42.20 5.28
N THR A 43 7.18 -41.50 6.12
CA THR A 43 6.07 -40.66 5.66
C THR A 43 6.66 -39.63 4.69
N GLU A 44 6.57 -39.91 3.40
CA GLU A 44 6.70 -38.90 2.36
C GLU A 44 5.61 -37.86 2.58
N LYS A 45 5.97 -36.77 3.29
CA LYS A 45 5.24 -35.51 3.14
C LYS A 45 5.43 -35.11 1.69
N THR A 46 4.40 -35.25 0.89
CA THR A 46 4.29 -34.63 -0.42
C THR A 46 4.61 -33.16 -0.26
N PHE A 47 5.80 -32.76 -0.67
CA PHE A 47 6.17 -31.37 -0.80
C PHE A 47 5.30 -30.80 -1.92
N GLN A 48 4.25 -30.07 -1.53
CA GLN A 48 3.62 -29.12 -2.44
C GLN A 48 4.72 -28.18 -2.92
N THR A 49 4.77 -27.89 -4.21
CA THR A 49 5.72 -26.95 -4.74
C THR A 49 5.56 -25.61 -4.01
N LEU A 50 6.64 -24.84 -3.85
CA LEU A 50 6.61 -23.53 -3.15
C LEU A 50 5.50 -22.62 -3.73
N ASP A 51 5.27 -22.73 -5.03
CA ASP A 51 4.22 -21.99 -5.76
C ASP A 51 2.80 -22.40 -5.36
N GLU A 52 2.54 -23.70 -5.15
CA GLU A 52 1.24 -24.20 -4.72
C GLU A 52 0.93 -23.74 -3.29
N PHE A 53 1.91 -23.74 -2.37
CA PHE A 53 1.72 -23.25 -1.01
C PHE A 53 1.41 -21.73 -0.98
N ASN A 54 2.06 -20.94 -1.84
CA ASN A 54 1.87 -19.48 -1.90
C ASN A 54 0.54 -19.08 -2.56
N ASP A 55 -0.10 -19.96 -3.33
CA ASP A 55 -1.38 -19.69 -3.98
C ASP A 55 -2.61 -20.02 -3.12
N ILE A 56 -2.43 -20.64 -1.96
CA ILE A 56 -3.52 -20.95 -1.04
C ILE A 56 -3.97 -19.66 -0.33
N TYR A 57 -5.30 -19.41 -0.36
CA TYR A 57 -5.89 -18.36 0.47
C TYR A 57 -6.02 -18.85 1.90
N GLU A 58 -5.44 -18.11 2.84
CA GLU A 58 -5.51 -18.37 4.27
C GLU A 58 -6.27 -17.24 4.97
N ASP A 59 -6.96 -17.55 6.06
CA ASP A 59 -7.56 -16.53 6.89
C ASP A 59 -6.49 -15.77 7.71
N SER A 60 -6.85 -14.59 8.23
CA SER A 60 -5.91 -13.67 8.88
C SER A 60 -5.25 -14.24 10.14
N LYS A 61 -5.97 -15.08 10.92
CA LYS A 61 -5.41 -15.69 12.13
C LYS A 61 -4.45 -16.82 11.79
N THR A 62 -4.75 -17.59 10.77
CA THR A 62 -3.85 -18.63 10.24
C THR A 62 -2.57 -18.02 9.70
N LEU A 63 -2.66 -16.91 8.95
CA LEU A 63 -1.49 -16.19 8.49
C LEU A 63 -0.64 -15.66 9.65
N LEU A 64 -1.28 -15.05 10.66
CA LEU A 64 -0.57 -14.57 11.85
C LEU A 64 0.13 -15.72 12.58
N LYS A 65 -0.57 -16.84 12.76
CA LYS A 65 0.00 -18.04 13.37
C LYS A 65 1.23 -18.55 12.62
N ASN A 66 1.09 -18.74 11.32
CA ASN A 66 2.20 -19.20 10.48
C ASN A 66 3.39 -18.24 10.52
N TYR A 67 3.13 -16.93 10.59
CA TYR A 67 4.18 -15.93 10.73
C TYR A 67 4.91 -16.02 12.08
N VAL A 68 4.16 -16.11 13.20
CA VAL A 68 4.74 -16.21 14.56
C VAL A 68 5.52 -17.50 14.77
N GLU A 69 5.05 -18.60 14.17
CA GLU A 69 5.73 -19.92 14.22
C GLU A 69 6.94 -20.03 13.28
N GLY A 70 7.20 -18.99 12.46
CA GLY A 70 8.31 -18.98 11.49
C GLY A 70 8.04 -19.82 10.22
N ASN A 71 6.81 -20.27 10.01
CA ASN A 71 6.40 -21.02 8.82
C ASN A 71 6.16 -20.10 7.60
N LEU A 72 5.97 -18.80 7.81
CA LEU A 72 5.72 -17.80 6.80
C LEU A 72 6.90 -16.83 6.72
N THR A 73 7.64 -16.90 5.62
CA THR A 73 8.77 -16.00 5.36
C THR A 73 8.29 -14.72 4.66
N LEU A 74 9.15 -13.70 4.61
CA LEU A 74 8.89 -12.49 3.82
C LEU A 74 8.68 -12.81 2.34
N ASN A 75 9.43 -13.75 1.78
CA ASN A 75 9.24 -14.18 0.39
C ASN A 75 7.84 -14.75 0.15
N ASN A 76 7.34 -15.57 1.08
CA ASN A 76 5.97 -16.07 0.99
C ASN A 76 4.94 -14.93 1.02
N ILE A 77 5.15 -13.92 1.89
CA ILE A 77 4.30 -12.73 1.97
C ILE A 77 4.33 -11.97 0.64
N SER A 78 5.51 -11.73 0.05
CA SER A 78 5.65 -11.06 -1.25
C SER A 78 4.89 -11.78 -2.37
N HIS A 79 5.00 -13.09 -2.44
CA HIS A 79 4.23 -13.90 -3.39
C HIS A 79 2.72 -13.76 -3.18
N LYS A 80 2.26 -13.80 -1.91
CA LYS A 80 0.83 -13.61 -1.59
C LYS A 80 0.36 -12.18 -1.95
N VAL A 81 1.19 -11.16 -1.74
CA VAL A 81 0.91 -9.77 -2.10
C VAL A 81 0.70 -9.63 -3.62
N ILE A 82 1.67 -10.06 -4.42
CA ILE A 82 1.60 -9.95 -5.89
C ILE A 82 0.39 -10.72 -6.48
N ASN A 83 0.01 -11.82 -5.86
CA ASN A 83 -1.12 -12.64 -6.32
C ASN A 83 -2.47 -12.25 -5.69
N ASN A 84 -2.52 -11.15 -4.93
CA ASN A 84 -3.72 -10.68 -4.22
C ASN A 84 -4.31 -11.74 -3.27
N LYS A 85 -3.45 -12.45 -2.55
CA LYS A 85 -3.82 -13.51 -1.59
C LYS A 85 -3.73 -13.06 -0.13
N ILE A 86 -3.58 -11.77 0.11
CA ILE A 86 -3.61 -11.19 1.46
C ILE A 86 -5.06 -10.89 1.84
N PRO A 87 -5.59 -11.47 2.93
CA PRO A 87 -6.91 -11.13 3.44
C PRO A 87 -6.97 -9.65 3.80
N LYS A 88 -8.10 -9.01 3.51
CA LYS A 88 -8.31 -7.59 3.84
C LYS A 88 -8.16 -7.31 5.34
N GLU A 89 -8.54 -8.27 6.17
CA GLU A 89 -8.46 -8.18 7.63
C GLU A 89 -7.02 -8.30 8.15
N PHE A 90 -6.10 -8.88 7.37
CA PHE A 90 -4.70 -9.02 7.77
C PHE A 90 -3.86 -7.77 7.48
N ARG A 91 -4.33 -6.87 6.62
CA ARG A 91 -3.52 -5.74 6.13
C ARG A 91 -2.98 -4.84 7.23
N ILE A 92 -3.77 -4.51 8.26
CA ILE A 92 -3.27 -3.70 9.38
C ILE A 92 -2.08 -4.36 10.09
N ILE A 93 -2.09 -5.68 10.22
CA ILE A 93 -0.97 -6.44 10.80
C ILE A 93 0.21 -6.44 9.83
N LEU A 94 -0.04 -6.69 8.55
CA LEU A 94 0.98 -6.67 7.50
C LEU A 94 1.73 -5.33 7.49
N TYR A 95 1.00 -4.21 7.51
CA TYR A 95 1.61 -2.88 7.53
C TYR A 95 2.41 -2.63 8.81
N LYS A 96 1.93 -3.08 9.97
CA LYS A 96 2.70 -3.00 11.22
C LYS A 96 4.04 -3.76 11.13
N ILE A 97 4.05 -4.92 10.51
CA ILE A 97 5.26 -5.72 10.30
C ILE A 97 6.20 -5.00 9.34
N CYS A 98 5.72 -4.61 8.18
CA CYS A 98 6.56 -4.11 7.09
C CYS A 98 7.12 -2.71 7.35
N PHE A 99 6.42 -1.89 8.12
CA PHE A 99 6.93 -0.59 8.57
C PHE A 99 7.68 -0.66 9.90
N ASN A 100 8.00 -1.89 10.36
CA ASN A 100 8.73 -2.11 11.61
C ASN A 100 8.08 -1.45 12.84
N VAL A 101 6.75 -1.31 12.80
CA VAL A 101 5.96 -0.88 13.96
C VAL A 101 5.99 -1.97 15.03
N ILE A 102 5.94 -3.23 14.59
CA ILE A 102 6.24 -4.42 15.36
C ILE A 102 7.46 -5.10 14.75
N GLU A 103 8.43 -5.44 15.59
CA GLU A 103 9.73 -5.95 15.16
C GLU A 103 9.61 -7.28 14.43
N PHE A 104 10.13 -7.35 13.20
CA PHE A 104 10.20 -8.59 12.44
C PHE A 104 11.01 -9.64 13.21
N ASN A 105 10.59 -10.88 13.24
CA ASN A 105 11.26 -12.00 13.92
C ASN A 105 11.33 -11.93 15.47
N ASN A 106 10.67 -10.97 16.12
CA ASN A 106 10.68 -10.89 17.58
C ASN A 106 9.29 -10.62 18.18
N PRO A 107 8.33 -11.57 18.05
CA PRO A 107 6.97 -11.38 18.55
C PRO A 107 6.87 -11.09 20.05
N LYS A 108 7.90 -11.48 20.83
CA LYS A 108 7.92 -11.23 22.28
C LYS A 108 8.01 -9.76 22.66
N LYS A 109 8.51 -8.91 21.76
CA LYS A 109 8.61 -7.46 21.98
C LYS A 109 7.45 -6.67 21.38
N TRP A 110 6.54 -7.30 20.64
CA TRP A 110 5.48 -6.58 19.94
C TRP A 110 4.57 -5.79 20.87
N GLU A 111 4.21 -6.39 22.03
CA GLU A 111 3.37 -5.72 23.00
C GLU A 111 4.03 -4.45 23.53
N GLU A 112 5.28 -4.55 23.97
CA GLU A 112 6.03 -3.42 24.51
C GLU A 112 6.21 -2.32 23.46
N ASN A 113 6.69 -2.67 22.27
CA ASN A 113 6.96 -1.72 21.21
C ASN A 113 5.69 -1.00 20.72
N LEU A 114 4.60 -1.75 20.52
CA LEU A 114 3.35 -1.19 20.05
C LEU A 114 2.70 -0.29 21.10
N ASN A 115 2.68 -0.72 22.37
CA ASN A 115 2.15 0.08 23.47
C ASN A 115 2.97 1.37 23.67
N GLN A 116 4.29 1.31 23.53
CA GLN A 116 5.14 2.50 23.59
C GLN A 116 4.80 3.51 22.50
N LYS A 117 4.62 3.06 21.25
CA LYS A 117 4.23 3.92 20.13
C LYS A 117 2.80 4.47 20.27
N ARG A 118 1.85 3.66 20.74
CA ARG A 118 0.47 4.11 21.03
C ARG A 118 0.45 5.17 22.13
N ASN A 119 1.17 4.95 23.23
CA ASN A 119 1.32 5.91 24.32
C ASN A 119 1.93 7.23 23.85
N TYR A 120 2.93 7.15 22.98
CA TYR A 120 3.50 8.37 22.38
C TYR A 120 2.40 9.19 21.68
N TYR A 121 1.61 8.59 20.79
CA TYR A 121 0.52 9.29 20.11
C TYR A 121 -0.47 9.93 21.09
N TYR A 122 -0.93 9.21 22.12
CA TYR A 122 -1.86 9.75 23.10
C TYR A 122 -1.29 10.90 23.91
N ASN A 123 0.00 10.86 24.22
CA ASN A 123 0.69 11.96 24.87
C ASN A 123 0.75 13.21 23.99
N GLU A 124 1.01 13.05 22.69
CA GLU A 124 1.02 14.16 21.75
C GLU A 124 -0.39 14.75 21.53
N VAL A 125 -1.44 13.93 21.48
CA VAL A 125 -2.83 14.42 21.47
C VAL A 125 -3.13 15.22 22.72
N ASN A 126 -2.73 14.76 23.90
CA ASN A 126 -2.92 15.51 25.15
C ASN A 126 -2.14 16.82 25.17
N LYS A 127 -0.91 16.80 24.70
CA LYS A 127 -0.05 17.97 24.63
C LYS A 127 -0.61 19.07 23.72
N TYR A 128 -1.06 18.73 22.53
CA TYR A 128 -1.44 19.70 21.51
C TYR A 128 -2.94 20.00 21.46
N ILE A 129 -3.80 19.07 21.85
CA ILE A 129 -5.24 19.17 21.71
C ILE A 129 -5.93 19.32 23.07
N ASN A 130 -5.63 18.42 24.03
CA ASN A 130 -6.34 18.33 25.29
C ASN A 130 -5.76 19.22 26.42
N SER A 131 -4.78 20.08 26.14
CA SER A 131 -4.07 20.91 27.12
C SER A 131 -4.98 21.78 28.01
N ASN A 132 -6.24 22.03 27.62
CA ASN A 132 -7.22 22.88 28.33
C ASN A 132 -8.34 22.12 29.04
N LYS A 133 -8.15 20.87 29.47
CA LYS A 133 -9.13 20.04 30.22
C LYS A 133 -10.40 19.63 29.46
N ASN A 134 -10.52 19.95 28.18
CA ASN A 134 -11.61 19.46 27.33
C ASN A 134 -11.10 18.26 26.55
N ILE A 135 -11.30 17.07 27.07
CA ILE A 135 -10.88 15.82 26.43
C ILE A 135 -11.73 15.60 25.19
N ILE A 136 -11.06 15.48 24.03
CA ILE A 136 -11.69 15.00 22.80
C ILE A 136 -11.57 13.48 22.83
N PRO A 137 -12.66 12.74 22.76
CA PRO A 137 -12.63 11.29 22.76
C PRO A 137 -11.83 10.77 21.57
N PHE A 138 -11.10 9.67 21.77
CA PHE A 138 -10.47 8.96 20.68
C PHE A 138 -11.54 8.27 19.81
N PHE A 139 -11.18 8.03 18.55
CA PHE A 139 -12.05 7.33 17.62
C PHE A 139 -12.25 5.88 18.09
N ASN A 140 -13.49 5.42 18.00
CA ASN A 140 -13.87 4.04 18.19
C ASN A 140 -14.73 3.60 17.01
N CYS A 141 -14.53 2.39 16.47
CA CYS A 141 -15.30 1.90 15.33
C CYS A 141 -16.81 1.83 15.59
N THR A 142 -17.25 1.72 16.84
CA THR A 142 -18.67 1.83 17.21
C THR A 142 -19.23 3.23 17.00
N ASP A 143 -18.39 4.26 17.01
CA ASP A 143 -18.76 5.66 16.79
C ASP A 143 -19.12 5.99 15.33
N ILE A 144 -18.90 5.07 14.39
CA ILE A 144 -19.27 5.25 12.97
C ILE A 144 -20.76 5.59 12.81
N LYS A 145 -21.59 5.25 13.79
CA LYS A 145 -23.01 5.60 13.82
C LYS A 145 -23.33 6.87 14.62
N GLY A 146 -22.34 7.45 15.29
CA GLY A 146 -22.51 8.59 16.18
C GLY A 146 -22.47 9.95 15.46
N THR A 147 -23.22 10.91 16.01
CA THR A 147 -23.23 12.32 15.56
C THR A 147 -22.22 13.13 16.38
N LYS A 148 -20.92 12.78 16.34
CA LYS A 148 -19.93 13.63 17.01
C LYS A 148 -19.72 14.90 16.20
N ASN A 149 -19.64 16.01 16.89
CA ASN A 149 -19.47 17.32 16.28
C ASN A 149 -18.01 17.75 16.35
N TYR A 150 -17.26 17.52 15.26
CA TYR A 150 -15.84 17.87 15.19
C TYR A 150 -15.56 19.38 15.22
N GLU A 151 -16.60 20.24 15.24
CA GLU A 151 -16.41 21.66 15.54
C GLU A 151 -15.77 21.90 16.92
N LYS A 152 -15.87 20.94 17.85
CA LYS A 152 -15.16 21.03 19.13
C LYS A 152 -13.67 21.11 18.96
N LEU A 153 -13.11 20.35 18.04
CA LEU A 153 -11.67 20.32 17.76
C LEU A 153 -11.15 21.74 17.49
N TYR A 154 -11.85 22.51 16.66
CA TYR A 154 -11.44 23.87 16.29
C TYR A 154 -11.50 24.87 17.45
N LYS A 155 -12.41 24.66 18.41
CA LYS A 155 -12.54 25.53 19.58
C LYS A 155 -11.46 25.31 20.63
N LEU A 156 -10.77 24.16 20.56
CA LEU A 156 -9.79 23.74 21.56
C LEU A 156 -8.34 24.07 21.14
N LEU A 157 -8.12 24.38 19.87
CA LEU A 157 -6.78 24.55 19.33
C LEU A 157 -6.25 25.98 19.53
N PRO A 158 -4.92 26.15 19.62
CA PRO A 158 -4.30 27.45 19.71
C PRO A 158 -4.68 28.33 18.50
N LYS A 159 -4.98 29.61 18.74
CA LYS A 159 -5.34 30.56 17.66
C LYS A 159 -4.25 30.65 16.57
N ASN A 160 -3.01 30.44 16.93
CA ASN A 160 -1.90 30.48 15.98
C ASN A 160 -1.93 29.33 14.95
N ASP A 161 -2.70 28.29 15.21
CA ASP A 161 -2.84 27.10 14.36
C ASP A 161 -4.13 27.12 13.52
N GLU A 162 -4.95 28.18 13.62
CA GLU A 162 -6.22 28.27 12.88
C GLU A 162 -6.04 28.13 11.36
N HIS A 163 -4.95 28.69 10.81
CA HIS A 163 -4.65 28.57 9.38
C HIS A 163 -4.32 27.13 8.98
N LEU A 164 -3.45 26.45 9.71
CA LEU A 164 -3.07 25.06 9.47
C LEU A 164 -4.30 24.16 9.53
N LEU A 165 -5.12 24.31 10.54
CA LEU A 165 -6.34 23.53 10.68
C LEU A 165 -7.37 23.80 9.60
N SER A 166 -7.51 25.04 9.18
CA SER A 166 -8.41 25.40 8.10
C SER A 166 -8.01 24.71 6.79
N LEU A 167 -6.69 24.63 6.51
CA LEU A 167 -6.17 23.88 5.37
C LEU A 167 -6.46 22.38 5.49
N ILE A 168 -6.13 21.78 6.63
CA ILE A 168 -6.39 20.35 6.87
C ILE A 168 -7.88 20.05 6.74
N LYS A 169 -8.73 20.87 7.36
CA LYS A 169 -10.19 20.70 7.28
C LYS A 169 -10.69 20.73 5.85
N LEU A 170 -10.27 21.73 5.09
CA LEU A 170 -10.69 21.89 3.70
C LEU A 170 -10.34 20.65 2.87
N ASP A 171 -9.16 20.10 3.10
CA ASP A 171 -8.69 18.89 2.41
C ASP A 171 -9.43 17.63 2.88
N VAL A 172 -9.66 17.48 4.19
CA VAL A 172 -10.43 16.35 4.76
C VAL A 172 -11.87 16.38 4.30
N GLU A 173 -12.51 17.56 4.21
CA GLU A 173 -13.89 17.69 3.71
C GLU A 173 -14.07 17.16 2.29
N ARG A 174 -13.06 17.25 1.46
CA ARG A 174 -13.08 16.79 0.06
C ARG A 174 -12.46 15.40 -0.17
N THR A 175 -11.95 14.76 0.91
CA THR A 175 -11.37 13.42 0.83
C THR A 175 -12.46 12.38 0.55
N PHE A 176 -12.39 11.69 -0.59
CA PHE A 176 -13.29 10.60 -1.00
C PHE A 176 -14.79 10.86 -0.74
N GLN A 177 -15.26 12.04 -1.11
CA GLN A 177 -16.65 12.50 -0.86
C GLN A 177 -17.74 11.57 -1.38
N ASP A 178 -17.45 10.77 -2.40
CA ASP A 178 -18.38 9.81 -2.99
C ASP A 178 -18.64 8.59 -2.10
N LEU A 179 -17.80 8.36 -1.10
CA LEU A 179 -17.91 7.24 -0.17
C LEU A 179 -18.58 7.68 1.13
N ASP A 180 -19.64 6.98 1.52
CA ASP A 180 -20.40 7.29 2.75
C ASP A 180 -19.53 7.21 4.01
N LEU A 181 -18.52 6.34 4.04
CA LEU A 181 -17.55 6.27 5.12
C LEU A 181 -16.91 7.62 5.42
N PHE A 182 -16.48 8.36 4.40
CA PHE A 182 -15.78 9.63 4.56
C PHE A 182 -16.74 10.83 4.78
N LYS A 183 -18.06 10.64 4.64
CA LYS A 183 -19.04 11.63 5.05
C LYS A 183 -19.24 11.66 6.56
N ASN A 184 -18.82 10.62 7.27
CA ASN A 184 -19.00 10.48 8.70
C ASN A 184 -18.17 11.53 9.47
N PRO A 185 -18.79 12.34 10.36
CA PRO A 185 -18.12 13.38 11.13
C PRO A 185 -16.99 12.84 12.03
N SER A 186 -17.14 11.65 12.61
CA SER A 186 -16.11 11.05 13.46
C SER A 186 -14.88 10.64 12.68
N ILE A 187 -15.05 10.16 11.45
CA ILE A 187 -13.92 9.86 10.53
C ILE A 187 -13.18 11.15 10.17
N LYS A 188 -13.91 12.21 9.82
CA LYS A 188 -13.31 13.51 9.50
C LYS A 188 -12.56 14.10 10.69
N GLU A 189 -13.14 13.99 11.89
CA GLU A 189 -12.48 14.44 13.12
C GLU A 189 -11.18 13.68 13.37
N MET A 190 -11.19 12.36 13.25
CA MET A 190 -10.00 11.52 13.39
C MET A 190 -8.92 11.89 12.38
N LEU A 191 -9.26 12.02 11.10
CA LEU A 191 -8.31 12.43 10.06
C LEU A 191 -7.72 13.82 10.36
N CYS A 192 -8.54 14.79 10.77
CA CYS A 192 -8.05 16.11 11.17
C CYS A 192 -7.08 16.04 12.36
N LYS A 193 -7.36 15.22 13.38
CA LYS A 193 -6.47 15.04 14.55
C LYS A 193 -5.14 14.45 14.11
N ILE A 194 -5.15 13.36 13.36
CA ILE A 194 -3.94 12.67 12.89
C ILE A 194 -3.06 13.63 12.09
N LEU A 195 -3.63 14.31 11.10
CA LEU A 195 -2.89 15.24 10.24
C LEU A 195 -2.37 16.45 11.00
N TYR A 196 -3.12 16.95 11.97
CA TYR A 196 -2.68 18.04 12.82
C TYR A 196 -1.52 17.63 13.72
N ILE A 197 -1.61 16.50 14.43
CA ILE A 197 -0.52 15.98 15.26
C ILE A 197 0.73 15.73 14.42
N PHE A 198 0.58 15.10 13.25
CA PHE A 198 1.68 14.90 12.32
C PHE A 198 2.39 16.23 11.99
N SER A 199 1.61 17.28 11.69
CA SER A 199 2.17 18.61 11.35
C SER A 199 2.87 19.28 12.51
N LYS A 200 2.47 19.01 13.75
CA LYS A 200 3.12 19.57 14.96
C LYS A 200 4.43 18.85 15.29
N GLU A 201 4.51 17.57 14.99
CA GLU A 201 5.70 16.75 15.24
C GLU A 201 6.72 16.79 14.08
N ASN A 202 6.26 17.15 12.86
CA ASN A 202 7.08 17.19 11.66
C ASN A 202 7.04 18.61 11.07
N THR A 203 8.19 19.26 11.00
CA THR A 203 8.31 20.61 10.45
C THR A 203 8.78 20.64 9.01
N ASP A 204 9.42 19.56 8.53
CA ASP A 204 9.96 19.44 7.18
C ASP A 204 9.78 17.99 6.66
N PRO A 205 8.76 17.72 5.84
CA PRO A 205 7.64 18.60 5.56
C PRO A 205 6.61 18.61 6.72
N SER A 206 6.00 19.78 6.95
CA SER A 206 4.75 19.88 7.69
C SER A 206 3.59 19.39 6.82
N TYR A 207 2.33 19.64 7.22
CA TYR A 207 1.19 19.23 6.40
C TYR A 207 1.26 19.80 4.98
N CYS A 208 1.13 18.94 4.00
CA CYS A 208 0.99 19.27 2.57
C CYS A 208 -0.27 18.64 2.00
N GLN A 209 -0.87 19.32 1.02
CA GLN A 209 -2.03 18.78 0.29
C GLN A 209 -1.69 17.43 -0.36
N GLY A 210 -2.57 16.46 -0.23
CA GLY A 210 -2.39 15.06 -0.66
C GLY A 210 -2.15 14.12 0.51
N MET A 211 -1.58 14.58 1.63
CA MET A 211 -1.41 13.76 2.84
C MET A 211 -2.74 13.27 3.42
N ASN A 212 -3.80 14.07 3.27
CA ASN A 212 -5.17 13.69 3.63
C ASN A 212 -5.65 12.45 2.89
N GLU A 213 -5.29 12.32 1.62
CA GLU A 213 -5.67 11.15 0.81
C GLU A 213 -4.85 9.92 1.17
N ILE A 214 -3.55 10.09 1.46
CA ILE A 214 -2.72 9.00 1.98
C ILE A 214 -3.30 8.47 3.30
N CYS A 215 -3.59 9.36 4.26
CA CYS A 215 -4.18 8.97 5.54
C CYS A 215 -5.57 8.32 5.37
N GLY A 216 -6.41 8.90 4.51
CA GLY A 216 -7.75 8.36 4.21
C GLY A 216 -7.69 6.98 3.54
N THR A 217 -6.74 6.76 2.63
CA THR A 217 -6.54 5.45 1.99
C THR A 217 -6.10 4.40 3.00
N LEU A 218 -5.16 4.72 3.90
CA LEU A 218 -4.75 3.81 4.98
C LEU A 218 -5.92 3.45 5.90
N LEU A 219 -6.74 4.44 6.27
CA LEU A 219 -7.96 4.21 7.02
C LEU A 219 -8.85 3.17 6.32
N TYR A 220 -9.11 3.37 5.03
CA TYR A 220 -9.94 2.46 4.23
C TYR A 220 -9.34 1.04 4.15
N ILE A 221 -8.03 0.93 4.05
CA ILE A 221 -7.31 -0.38 4.00
C ILE A 221 -7.40 -1.11 5.34
N PHE A 222 -7.31 -0.40 6.47
CA PHE A 222 -7.19 -1.02 7.78
C PHE A 222 -8.51 -1.31 8.47
N LEU A 223 -9.54 -0.51 8.18
CA LEU A 223 -10.83 -0.64 8.85
C LEU A 223 -11.43 -2.06 8.82
N PRO A 224 -11.33 -2.83 7.70
CA PRO A 224 -11.85 -4.19 7.67
C PRO A 224 -11.17 -5.17 8.63
N GLY A 225 -9.94 -4.88 9.06
CA GLY A 225 -9.16 -5.75 9.94
C GLY A 225 -9.40 -5.51 11.41
N MET A 226 -10.19 -4.50 11.79
CA MET A 226 -10.39 -4.16 13.18
C MET A 226 -11.38 -5.12 13.88
N THR A 227 -11.03 -5.53 15.10
CA THR A 227 -11.92 -6.26 15.99
C THR A 227 -12.61 -5.29 16.93
N VAL A 228 -13.94 -5.28 16.90
CA VAL A 228 -14.73 -4.40 17.76
C VAL A 228 -14.59 -4.85 19.20
N SER A 229 -14.20 -3.94 20.09
CA SER A 229 -14.14 -4.19 21.53
C SER A 229 -15.54 -4.24 22.11
N GLU A 230 -15.79 -5.21 22.98
CA GLU A 230 -17.04 -5.28 23.75
C GLU A 230 -17.12 -4.23 24.87
N ASN A 231 -15.98 -3.61 25.21
CA ASN A 231 -15.88 -2.63 26.28
C ASN A 231 -15.71 -1.21 25.69
N GLU A 232 -16.55 -0.27 26.14
CA GLU A 232 -16.34 1.16 25.94
C GLU A 232 -15.21 1.64 26.87
N GLY A 233 -13.97 1.31 26.54
CA GLY A 233 -12.78 1.69 27.31
C GLY A 233 -12.19 3.02 26.88
N ASP A 234 -11.56 3.74 27.80
CA ASP A 234 -10.68 4.87 27.48
C ASP A 234 -9.30 4.31 27.09
N PRO A 235 -8.84 4.47 25.84
CA PRO A 235 -7.57 3.90 25.39
C PRO A 235 -6.35 4.35 26.21
N GLN A 236 -6.44 5.47 26.92
CA GLN A 236 -5.37 5.94 27.81
C GLN A 236 -5.33 5.24 29.17
N ASN A 237 -6.50 4.89 29.70
CA ASN A 237 -6.62 4.28 31.03
C ASN A 237 -6.67 2.76 30.97
N ASP A 238 -7.09 2.21 29.81
CA ASP A 238 -7.28 0.78 29.59
C ASP A 238 -6.15 0.11 28.81
N ILE A 239 -4.95 0.71 28.78
CA ILE A 239 -3.79 -0.02 28.25
C ILE A 239 -3.65 -1.27 29.11
N PRO A 240 -3.90 -2.45 28.54
CA PRO A 240 -3.90 -3.66 29.36
C PRO A 240 -2.52 -3.86 29.98
N GLN A 241 -2.44 -3.80 31.30
CA GLN A 241 -1.24 -4.26 32.03
C GLN A 241 -1.09 -5.80 31.94
N MET A 242 -2.03 -6.47 31.27
CA MET A 242 -1.97 -7.90 31.02
C MET A 242 -0.92 -8.17 29.93
N LYS A 243 0.08 -8.93 30.28
CA LYS A 243 1.01 -9.50 29.30
C LYS A 243 0.22 -10.30 28.27
N VAL A 244 0.38 -9.92 27.00
CA VAL A 244 -0.23 -10.64 25.89
C VAL A 244 0.43 -12.01 25.80
N ASP A 245 -0.37 -13.04 25.96
CA ASP A 245 0.09 -14.42 25.80
C ASP A 245 0.23 -14.74 24.30
N ILE A 246 1.45 -14.59 23.79
CA ILE A 246 1.77 -14.81 22.36
C ILE A 246 1.45 -16.26 21.92
N SER A 247 1.41 -17.20 22.87
CA SER A 247 1.03 -18.59 22.59
C SER A 247 -0.45 -18.73 22.21
N LYS A 248 -1.27 -17.73 22.57
CA LYS A 248 -2.71 -17.66 22.25
C LYS A 248 -2.93 -16.71 21.07
N ILE A 249 -3.04 -17.28 19.89
CA ILE A 249 -3.17 -16.51 18.66
C ILE A 249 -4.36 -15.54 18.66
N ASP A 250 -5.49 -15.91 19.25
CA ASP A 250 -6.66 -15.04 19.35
C ASP A 250 -6.39 -13.80 20.21
N THR A 251 -5.67 -13.96 21.33
CA THR A 251 -5.29 -12.85 22.21
C THR A 251 -4.34 -11.90 21.50
N LEU A 252 -3.35 -12.45 20.79
CA LEU A 252 -2.40 -11.67 20.01
C LEU A 252 -3.10 -10.95 18.85
N TYR A 253 -3.96 -11.66 18.12
CA TYR A 253 -4.72 -11.08 17.02
C TYR A 253 -5.57 -9.89 17.51
N ASN A 254 -6.35 -10.08 18.58
CA ASN A 254 -7.17 -9.03 19.16
C ASN A 254 -6.32 -7.85 19.65
N PHE A 255 -5.16 -8.07 20.24
CA PHE A 255 -4.26 -6.99 20.65
C PHE A 255 -3.76 -6.16 19.44
N LEU A 256 -3.46 -6.82 18.33
CA LEU A 256 -2.95 -6.16 17.11
C LEU A 256 -4.06 -5.43 16.32
N THR A 257 -5.32 -5.82 16.49
CA THR A 257 -6.45 -5.34 15.68
C THR A 257 -7.56 -4.66 16.48
N ASN A 258 -7.35 -4.42 17.79
CA ASN A 258 -8.36 -3.81 18.65
C ASN A 258 -8.71 -2.39 18.19
N ASP A 259 -10.00 -2.13 17.96
CA ASP A 259 -10.53 -0.89 17.43
C ASP A 259 -10.34 0.32 18.36
N ILE A 260 -10.22 0.10 19.68
CA ILE A 260 -9.91 1.15 20.65
C ILE A 260 -8.60 1.88 20.30
N TYR A 261 -7.63 1.16 19.71
CA TYR A 261 -6.33 1.71 19.34
C TYR A 261 -6.24 2.13 17.87
N PHE A 262 -7.34 2.06 17.12
CA PHE A 262 -7.34 2.28 15.67
C PHE A 262 -6.74 3.63 15.26
N GLU A 263 -7.15 4.69 15.94
CA GLU A 263 -6.66 6.06 15.66
C GLU A 263 -5.14 6.15 15.86
N ALA A 264 -4.63 5.59 16.96
CA ALA A 264 -3.19 5.57 17.25
C ALA A 264 -2.42 4.71 16.23
N ASP A 265 -2.93 3.53 15.92
CA ASP A 265 -2.30 2.61 14.96
C ASP A 265 -2.26 3.20 13.55
N LEU A 266 -3.32 3.90 13.14
CA LEU A 266 -3.38 4.62 11.87
C LEU A 266 -2.35 5.76 11.83
N TYR A 267 -2.25 6.57 12.90
CA TYR A 267 -1.23 7.62 13.03
C TYR A 267 0.18 7.05 12.92
N ILE A 268 0.48 5.98 13.65
CA ILE A 268 1.81 5.37 13.70
C ILE A 268 2.25 4.95 12.29
N ILE A 269 1.39 4.22 11.56
CA ILE A 269 1.72 3.74 10.22
C ILE A 269 1.80 4.91 9.22
N PHE A 270 0.87 5.87 9.30
CA PHE A 270 0.90 7.08 8.49
C PHE A 270 2.21 7.86 8.71
N ASN A 271 2.63 8.07 9.96
CA ASN A 271 3.87 8.76 10.29
C ASN A 271 5.11 8.01 9.76
N GLU A 272 5.16 6.68 9.88
CA GLU A 272 6.26 5.88 9.31
C GLU A 272 6.36 6.03 7.79
N ILE A 273 5.22 5.95 7.08
CA ILE A 273 5.18 6.13 5.61
C ILE A 273 5.64 7.54 5.23
N MET A 274 5.09 8.56 5.87
CA MET A 274 5.40 9.95 5.54
C MET A 274 6.85 10.31 5.87
N SER A 275 7.37 9.84 7.01
CA SER A 275 8.72 10.19 7.46
C SER A 275 9.82 9.43 6.73
N ARG A 276 9.54 8.22 6.29
CA ARG A 276 10.50 7.29 5.68
C ARG A 276 10.45 7.28 4.17
N ASP A 277 9.25 7.07 3.62
CA ASP A 277 9.11 6.72 2.20
C ASP A 277 8.69 7.91 1.35
N LEU A 278 7.93 8.86 1.92
CA LEU A 278 7.38 9.99 1.18
C LEU A 278 7.99 11.34 1.54
N LYS A 279 8.83 11.41 2.56
CA LYS A 279 9.37 12.68 3.08
C LYS A 279 9.92 13.58 1.97
N GLU A 280 10.84 13.07 1.19
CA GLU A 280 11.53 13.84 0.16
C GLU A 280 10.60 14.26 -0.99
N LEU A 281 9.58 13.45 -1.29
CA LEU A 281 8.61 13.79 -2.33
C LEU A 281 7.72 14.96 -1.93
N TYR A 282 7.41 15.11 -0.65
CA TYR A 282 6.56 16.19 -0.15
C TYR A 282 7.30 17.51 0.15
N THR A 283 8.62 17.55 -0.01
CA THR A 283 9.41 18.79 0.07
C THR A 283 9.40 19.62 -1.22
N TYR A 284 8.69 19.18 -2.27
CA TYR A 284 8.70 19.81 -3.60
C TYR A 284 8.23 21.28 -3.62
N ASN A 285 7.38 21.69 -2.65
CA ASN A 285 6.90 23.08 -2.51
C ASN A 285 7.84 24.00 -1.72
N ASP A 286 8.97 23.51 -1.26
CA ASP A 286 9.95 24.29 -0.54
C ASP A 286 10.46 25.45 -1.41
N GLU A 287 10.64 26.62 -0.79
CA GLU A 287 11.17 27.81 -1.46
C GLU A 287 12.53 27.59 -2.12
N ARG A 288 13.32 26.63 -1.61
CA ARG A 288 14.60 26.20 -2.19
C ARG A 288 14.48 25.76 -3.65
N TYR A 289 13.32 25.25 -4.04
CA TYR A 289 13.08 24.68 -5.38
C TYR A 289 12.17 25.56 -6.27
N ARG A 290 11.46 26.55 -5.70
CA ARG A 290 10.36 27.32 -6.32
C ARG A 290 10.85 28.12 -7.47
N ASN A 291 11.74 28.36 -8.05
CA ASN A 291 12.04 29.21 -9.23
C ASN A 291 13.17 28.65 -10.09
N LYS A 292 13.53 27.40 -9.87
CA LYS A 292 14.60 26.77 -10.65
C LYS A 292 13.98 26.04 -11.84
N LYS A 293 14.07 26.65 -13.03
CA LYS A 293 13.74 25.98 -14.29
C LYS A 293 15.04 25.69 -15.01
N TYR A 294 15.26 24.42 -15.31
CA TYR A 294 16.38 23.97 -16.10
C TYR A 294 15.89 23.70 -17.53
N GLU A 295 16.56 24.34 -18.52
CA GLU A 295 16.39 24.00 -19.92
C GLU A 295 17.27 22.79 -20.24
N TYR A 296 16.66 21.74 -20.77
CA TYR A 296 17.36 20.51 -21.17
C TYR A 296 16.79 19.97 -22.48
N ASP A 297 17.63 19.29 -23.25
CA ASP A 297 17.18 18.56 -24.42
C ASP A 297 16.41 17.29 -23.97
N LYS A 298 15.10 17.35 -24.09
CA LYS A 298 14.18 16.29 -23.66
C LYS A 298 14.48 14.93 -24.30
N LEU A 299 15.02 14.91 -25.52
CA LEU A 299 15.33 13.66 -26.21
C LEU A 299 16.65 13.04 -25.76
N ASN A 300 17.63 13.85 -25.37
CA ASN A 300 18.97 13.42 -25.02
C ASN A 300 19.26 13.49 -23.52
N LEU A 301 18.26 13.80 -22.68
CA LEU A 301 18.42 13.87 -21.23
C LEU A 301 18.96 12.55 -20.69
N THR A 302 19.99 12.63 -19.86
CA THR A 302 20.63 11.49 -19.18
C THR A 302 20.31 11.49 -17.69
N LEU A 303 20.52 10.35 -17.02
CA LEU A 303 20.37 10.25 -15.57
C LEU A 303 21.33 11.22 -14.86
N GLU A 304 22.58 11.32 -15.34
CA GLU A 304 23.57 12.22 -14.77
C GLU A 304 23.13 13.70 -14.83
N ASP A 305 22.49 14.10 -15.94
CA ASP A 305 21.94 15.45 -16.08
C ASP A 305 20.82 15.72 -15.07
N VAL A 306 19.96 14.74 -14.81
CA VAL A 306 18.86 14.85 -13.82
C VAL A 306 19.44 15.00 -12.42
N GLU A 307 20.40 14.15 -12.06
CA GLU A 307 20.95 14.11 -10.69
C GLU A 307 21.79 15.36 -10.36
N LYS A 308 22.41 15.99 -11.33
CA LYS A 308 23.18 17.23 -11.14
C LYS A 308 22.32 18.47 -10.89
N THR A 309 21.02 18.41 -11.09
CA THR A 309 20.14 19.56 -10.84
C THR A 309 19.86 19.72 -9.34
N ASP A 310 19.64 20.99 -8.91
CA ASP A 310 19.13 21.30 -7.57
C ASP A 310 17.59 21.24 -7.51
N GLU A 311 16.96 20.43 -8.32
CA GLU A 311 15.50 20.24 -8.31
C GLU A 311 15.08 19.33 -7.16
N SER A 312 13.81 19.46 -6.76
CA SER A 312 13.27 18.57 -5.70
C SER A 312 13.27 17.11 -6.14
N GLU A 313 13.35 16.19 -5.20
CA GLU A 313 13.36 14.75 -5.47
C GLU A 313 12.13 14.30 -6.28
N LEU A 314 10.96 14.89 -6.04
CA LEU A 314 9.76 14.63 -6.83
C LEU A 314 9.97 14.97 -8.31
N VAL A 315 10.52 16.14 -8.63
CA VAL A 315 10.77 16.57 -10.02
C VAL A 315 11.82 15.67 -10.66
N LYS A 316 12.91 15.35 -9.96
CA LYS A 316 13.92 14.40 -10.43
C LYS A 316 13.29 13.03 -10.70
N ARG A 317 12.43 12.53 -9.81
CA ARG A 317 11.74 11.25 -9.97
C ARG A 317 10.84 11.24 -11.21
N ILE A 318 10.03 12.28 -11.44
CA ILE A 318 9.22 12.42 -12.63
C ILE A 318 10.09 12.34 -13.90
N LYS A 319 11.24 13.03 -13.88
CA LYS A 319 12.18 13.00 -15.01
C LYS A 319 12.79 11.60 -15.22
N ARG A 320 13.20 10.93 -14.13
CA ARG A 320 13.69 9.54 -14.21
C ARG A 320 12.65 8.60 -14.80
N VAL A 321 11.41 8.68 -14.34
CA VAL A 321 10.31 7.83 -14.85
C VAL A 321 10.06 8.06 -16.32
N PHE A 322 9.90 9.33 -16.75
CA PHE A 322 9.45 9.65 -18.11
C PHE A 322 10.61 9.72 -19.12
N TYR A 323 11.66 10.51 -18.83
CA TYR A 323 12.71 10.77 -19.80
C TYR A 323 13.82 9.72 -19.80
N ILE A 324 13.96 8.92 -18.74
CA ILE A 324 14.99 7.90 -18.66
C ILE A 324 14.37 6.49 -18.78
N LYS A 325 13.53 6.09 -17.84
CA LYS A 325 13.00 4.71 -17.77
C LYS A 325 12.03 4.41 -18.93
N LEU A 326 11.04 5.26 -19.18
CA LEU A 326 10.10 5.06 -20.30
C LEU A 326 10.83 5.07 -21.65
N LYS A 327 11.79 5.98 -21.83
CA LYS A 327 12.63 6.03 -23.05
C LYS A 327 13.42 4.73 -23.28
N GLN A 328 13.94 4.12 -22.23
CA GLN A 328 14.67 2.85 -22.31
C GLN A 328 13.76 1.65 -22.60
N ILE A 329 12.52 1.69 -22.12
CA ILE A 329 11.56 0.59 -22.26
C ILE A 329 10.87 0.65 -23.63
N ASP A 330 10.38 1.81 -24.02
CA ASP A 330 9.68 2.02 -25.29
C ASP A 330 10.04 3.37 -25.91
N PHE A 331 11.12 3.40 -26.66
CA PHE A 331 11.60 4.62 -27.33
C PHE A 331 10.58 5.23 -28.30
N ASN A 332 9.81 4.40 -29.01
CA ASN A 332 8.83 4.89 -29.97
C ASN A 332 7.67 5.60 -29.26
N LEU A 333 7.13 5.00 -28.20
CA LEU A 333 6.09 5.63 -27.39
C LEU A 333 6.61 6.92 -26.74
N PHE A 334 7.80 6.89 -26.16
CA PHE A 334 8.45 8.07 -25.59
C PHE A 334 8.56 9.21 -26.60
N LYS A 335 9.04 8.92 -27.82
CA LYS A 335 9.19 9.93 -28.91
C LYS A 335 7.85 10.56 -29.28
N GLU A 336 6.76 9.79 -29.29
CA GLU A 336 5.42 10.32 -29.53
C GLU A 336 4.93 11.20 -28.37
N LEU A 337 5.19 10.82 -27.12
CA LEU A 337 4.66 11.53 -25.96
C LEU A 337 5.45 12.78 -25.58
N VAL A 338 6.77 12.80 -25.77
CA VAL A 338 7.67 13.88 -25.32
C VAL A 338 7.28 15.26 -25.85
N ASN A 339 6.65 15.32 -27.01
CA ASN A 339 6.16 16.56 -27.62
C ASN A 339 4.65 16.80 -27.40
N LYS A 340 3.92 15.76 -26.94
CA LYS A 340 2.48 15.85 -26.71
C LYS A 340 2.15 16.30 -25.29
N ILE A 341 2.94 15.90 -24.29
CA ILE A 341 2.64 16.18 -22.89
C ILE A 341 3.88 16.50 -22.06
N ASP A 342 3.71 17.37 -21.08
CA ASP A 342 4.68 17.56 -20.00
C ASP A 342 4.37 16.56 -18.87
N PRO A 343 5.31 15.70 -18.47
CA PRO A 343 5.07 14.66 -17.47
C PRO A 343 4.67 15.20 -16.10
N ASP A 344 5.07 16.42 -15.74
CA ASP A 344 4.70 17.06 -14.48
C ASP A 344 3.16 17.19 -14.33
N ILE A 345 2.44 17.34 -15.44
CA ILE A 345 0.98 17.53 -15.44
C ILE A 345 0.24 16.34 -14.82
N PHE A 346 0.72 15.10 -15.00
CA PHE A 346 0.04 13.90 -14.53
C PHE A 346 0.86 13.08 -13.53
N LEU A 347 2.19 12.91 -13.75
CA LEU A 347 3.02 12.09 -12.88
C LEU A 347 3.17 12.69 -11.48
N LEU A 348 3.14 14.01 -11.32
CA LEU A 348 3.15 14.65 -10.01
C LEU A 348 2.04 14.08 -9.12
N ARG A 349 0.81 14.06 -9.63
CA ARG A 349 -0.35 13.53 -8.89
C ARG A 349 -0.27 12.02 -8.69
N TRP A 350 0.14 11.28 -9.74
CA TRP A 350 0.27 9.83 -9.67
C TRP A 350 1.24 9.40 -8.56
N ILE A 351 2.38 10.07 -8.48
CA ILE A 351 3.44 9.76 -7.51
C ILE A 351 3.06 10.24 -6.10
N LEU A 352 2.62 11.51 -5.93
CA LEU A 352 2.29 12.04 -4.61
C LEU A 352 1.10 11.33 -3.95
N CYS A 353 0.10 10.95 -4.74
CA CYS A 353 -1.09 10.25 -4.23
C CYS A 353 -0.98 8.74 -4.36
N LEU A 354 0.19 8.18 -4.71
CA LEU A 354 0.40 6.73 -4.87
C LEU A 354 -0.71 6.07 -5.71
N LEU A 355 -1.08 6.72 -6.82
CA LEU A 355 -2.11 6.26 -7.79
C LEU A 355 -3.55 6.13 -7.22
N ASN A 356 -3.84 6.63 -6.02
CA ASN A 356 -5.16 6.44 -5.41
C ASN A 356 -6.29 7.25 -6.06
N ARG A 357 -5.96 8.21 -6.93
CA ARG A 357 -6.94 8.98 -7.71
C ARG A 357 -7.22 8.38 -9.08
N GLU A 358 -6.33 7.56 -9.59
CA GLU A 358 -6.43 6.91 -10.89
C GLU A 358 -7.12 5.55 -10.81
N ILE A 359 -7.12 4.95 -9.63
CA ILE A 359 -7.58 3.59 -9.40
C ILE A 359 -8.63 3.59 -8.28
N SER A 360 -9.70 2.80 -8.42
CA SER A 360 -10.73 2.72 -7.38
C SER A 360 -10.15 2.27 -6.05
N LEU A 361 -10.62 2.82 -4.92
CA LEU A 361 -10.12 2.47 -3.58
C LEU A 361 -10.13 0.97 -3.28
N LYS A 362 -11.09 0.22 -3.84
CA LYS A 362 -11.13 -1.23 -3.73
C LYS A 362 -9.88 -1.90 -4.32
N ASN A 363 -9.42 -1.40 -5.44
CA ASN A 363 -8.23 -1.90 -6.15
C ASN A 363 -6.93 -1.32 -5.57
N VAL A 364 -7.00 -0.11 -4.99
CA VAL A 364 -5.86 0.55 -4.35
C VAL A 364 -5.31 -0.26 -3.18
N MET A 365 -6.15 -0.99 -2.44
CA MET A 365 -5.67 -1.87 -1.36
C MET A 365 -4.61 -2.86 -1.86
N TRP A 366 -4.89 -3.56 -2.94
CA TRP A 366 -3.92 -4.49 -3.53
C TRP A 366 -2.72 -3.78 -4.12
N LEU A 367 -2.95 -2.66 -4.82
CA LEU A 367 -1.88 -1.86 -5.41
C LEU A 367 -0.88 -1.37 -4.36
N TRP A 368 -1.37 -0.86 -3.21
CA TRP A 368 -0.51 -0.39 -2.14
C TRP A 368 0.23 -1.52 -1.41
N ASP A 369 -0.40 -2.68 -1.25
CA ASP A 369 0.31 -3.88 -0.80
C ASP A 369 1.53 -4.15 -1.71
N CYS A 370 1.37 -4.03 -3.02
CA CYS A 370 2.48 -4.21 -3.97
C CYS A 370 3.52 -3.09 -3.88
N ILE A 371 3.10 -1.81 -3.80
CA ILE A 371 4.02 -0.66 -3.71
C ILE A 371 4.93 -0.77 -2.49
N PHE A 372 4.37 -1.14 -1.33
CA PHE A 372 5.12 -1.11 -0.08
C PHE A 372 5.85 -2.41 0.24
N PHE A 373 5.33 -3.56 -0.21
CA PHE A 373 5.83 -4.85 0.28
C PHE A 373 6.52 -5.71 -0.75
N TYR A 374 6.27 -5.49 -2.05
CA TYR A 374 6.96 -6.28 -3.07
C TYR A 374 8.46 -6.04 -3.04
N GLU A 375 8.89 -4.79 -3.01
CA GLU A 375 10.30 -4.43 -3.02
C GLU A 375 11.02 -4.72 -1.72
N LEU A 376 10.36 -4.48 -0.57
CA LEU A 376 10.94 -4.75 0.73
C LEU A 376 11.47 -6.17 0.84
N VAL A 377 10.82 -7.10 0.16
CA VAL A 377 11.16 -8.51 0.23
C VAL A 377 12.14 -8.93 -0.84
N GLU A 378 11.93 -8.51 -2.08
CA GLU A 378 12.77 -8.97 -3.20
C GLU A 378 14.22 -8.48 -3.07
N PHE A 379 14.42 -7.34 -2.41
CA PHE A 379 15.73 -6.71 -2.27
C PHE A 379 16.43 -6.99 -0.93
N THR A 380 15.70 -7.21 0.17
CA THR A 380 16.31 -7.55 1.47
C THR A 380 16.86 -8.97 1.53
N VAL A 381 16.34 -9.89 0.71
CA VAL A 381 16.79 -11.30 0.70
C VAL A 381 18.05 -11.49 -0.15
N ASN A 382 18.29 -10.65 -1.13
CA ASN A 382 19.34 -10.86 -2.12
C ASN A 382 20.60 -9.99 -1.95
N ASN A 383 20.58 -8.98 -1.07
CA ASN A 383 21.73 -8.09 -0.91
C ASN A 383 21.87 -7.57 0.52
N GLU A 384 23.01 -7.83 1.12
CA GLU A 384 23.50 -7.15 2.31
C GLU A 384 23.67 -5.64 1.98
N GLU A 385 22.94 -4.78 2.70
CA GLU A 385 23.16 -3.32 2.84
C GLU A 385 23.25 -2.42 1.58
N LYS A 386 22.61 -2.73 0.47
CA LYS A 386 22.50 -1.73 -0.60
C LYS A 386 21.31 -0.80 -0.33
N ASP A 387 21.53 0.50 -0.46
CA ASP A 387 20.48 1.53 -0.48
C ASP A 387 19.48 1.23 -1.61
N ILE A 388 18.39 0.55 -1.25
CA ILE A 388 17.34 0.21 -2.21
C ILE A 388 16.55 1.50 -2.48
N PRO A 389 16.43 1.94 -3.74
CA PRO A 389 15.60 3.08 -4.06
C PRO A 389 14.15 2.81 -3.65
N ARG A 390 13.67 3.53 -2.65
CA ARG A 390 12.31 3.36 -2.14
C ARG A 390 11.29 3.75 -3.21
N LEU A 391 10.17 3.03 -3.24
CA LEU A 391 9.08 3.24 -4.18
C LEU A 391 9.45 3.00 -5.67
N ASN A 392 10.47 2.21 -5.96
CA ASN A 392 10.85 1.90 -7.33
C ASN A 392 9.73 1.13 -8.07
N PHE A 393 9.00 0.28 -7.35
CA PHE A 393 7.83 -0.41 -7.88
C PHE A 393 6.72 0.57 -8.32
N LEU A 394 6.56 1.71 -7.63
CA LEU A 394 5.64 2.77 -8.03
C LEU A 394 6.03 3.34 -9.41
N ASP A 395 7.32 3.55 -9.66
CA ASP A 395 7.81 4.01 -10.97
C ASP A 395 7.46 3.00 -12.06
N CYS A 396 7.66 1.71 -11.79
CA CYS A 396 7.33 0.63 -12.72
C CYS A 396 5.81 0.53 -12.96
N LEU A 397 5.00 0.78 -11.93
CA LEU A 397 3.54 0.87 -12.07
C LEU A 397 3.13 2.04 -12.95
N CYS A 398 3.70 3.23 -12.75
CA CYS A 398 3.43 4.39 -13.60
C CYS A 398 3.74 4.08 -15.07
N ILE A 399 4.88 3.47 -15.36
CA ILE A 399 5.27 3.07 -16.70
C ILE A 399 4.32 2.00 -17.27
N SER A 400 4.00 0.97 -16.46
CA SER A 400 3.08 -0.08 -16.86
C SER A 400 1.69 0.46 -17.21
N MET A 401 1.20 1.45 -16.45
CA MET A 401 -0.05 2.14 -16.76
C MET A 401 0.02 2.91 -18.09
N ILE A 402 1.11 3.62 -18.35
CA ILE A 402 1.31 4.32 -19.64
C ILE A 402 1.34 3.29 -20.78
N LEU A 403 2.05 2.18 -20.64
CA LEU A 403 2.12 1.11 -21.64
C LEU A 403 0.76 0.44 -21.88
N ASN A 404 -0.06 0.29 -20.85
CA ASN A 404 -1.39 -0.34 -20.94
C ASN A 404 -2.36 0.42 -21.85
N ILE A 405 -2.20 1.74 -21.98
CA ILE A 405 -3.01 2.59 -22.87
C ILE A 405 -2.21 3.13 -24.09
N LYS A 406 -1.11 2.46 -24.43
CA LYS A 406 -0.17 2.90 -25.48
C LYS A 406 -0.85 3.17 -26.81
N GLU A 407 -1.75 2.28 -27.26
CA GLU A 407 -2.41 2.40 -28.56
C GLU A 407 -3.26 3.67 -28.63
N ASP A 408 -3.99 3.99 -27.57
CA ASP A 408 -4.78 5.21 -27.44
C ASP A 408 -3.88 6.45 -27.44
N LEU A 409 -2.78 6.43 -26.68
CA LEU A 409 -1.87 7.56 -26.56
C LEU A 409 -1.15 7.89 -27.87
N VAL A 410 -0.81 6.88 -28.67
CA VAL A 410 -0.15 7.06 -29.98
C VAL A 410 -1.12 7.61 -31.00
N SER A 411 -2.35 7.10 -31.04
CA SER A 411 -3.38 7.47 -32.04
C SER A 411 -4.00 8.83 -31.80
N CYS A 412 -3.94 9.36 -30.56
CA CYS A 412 -4.64 10.57 -30.16
C CYS A 412 -3.81 11.86 -30.33
N GLU A 413 -4.52 12.97 -30.48
CA GLU A 413 -3.94 14.32 -30.43
C GLU A 413 -3.58 14.73 -29.00
N LYS A 414 -2.73 15.76 -28.85
CA LYS A 414 -2.21 16.28 -27.59
C LYS A 414 -3.27 16.48 -26.50
N GLY A 415 -4.43 17.07 -26.82
CA GLY A 415 -5.49 17.34 -25.86
C GLY A 415 -6.12 16.07 -25.31
N THR A 416 -6.32 15.07 -26.16
CA THR A 416 -6.87 13.76 -25.80
C THR A 416 -5.88 12.93 -24.98
N VAL A 417 -4.58 12.95 -25.34
CA VAL A 417 -3.52 12.31 -24.55
C VAL A 417 -3.52 12.83 -23.10
N MET A 418 -3.61 14.17 -22.95
CA MET A 418 -3.68 14.77 -21.62
C MET A 418 -4.93 14.31 -20.84
N MET A 419 -6.07 14.18 -21.50
CA MET A 419 -7.30 13.70 -20.89
C MET A 419 -7.16 12.25 -20.39
N TYR A 420 -6.62 11.33 -21.20
CA TYR A 420 -6.38 9.94 -20.82
C TYR A 420 -5.46 9.81 -19.60
N LEU A 421 -4.41 10.63 -19.52
CA LEU A 421 -3.44 10.59 -18.41
C LEU A 421 -3.94 11.29 -17.14
N LEU A 422 -4.85 12.27 -17.26
CA LEU A 422 -5.50 12.94 -16.12
C LEU A 422 -6.76 12.22 -15.61
N GLN A 423 -7.42 11.46 -16.48
CA GLN A 423 -8.60 10.66 -16.19
C GLN A 423 -8.36 9.25 -16.74
N TYR A 424 -7.56 8.48 -16.00
CA TYR A 424 -7.19 7.13 -16.43
C TYR A 424 -8.43 6.29 -16.71
N PRO A 425 -8.50 5.53 -17.82
CA PRO A 425 -9.66 4.73 -18.17
C PRO A 425 -10.06 3.77 -17.06
N ASN A 426 -11.37 3.61 -16.82
CA ASN A 426 -11.87 2.72 -15.76
C ASN A 426 -11.78 1.22 -16.14
N GLU A 427 -11.73 0.92 -17.44
CA GLU A 427 -11.67 -0.44 -17.97
C GLU A 427 -10.23 -0.86 -18.21
N PHE A 428 -9.62 -1.50 -17.22
CA PHE A 428 -8.28 -2.05 -17.32
C PHE A 428 -8.13 -3.29 -16.43
N ASN A 429 -7.17 -4.14 -16.79
CA ASN A 429 -6.81 -5.31 -16.01
C ASN A 429 -5.68 -4.96 -15.00
N LEU A 430 -6.03 -4.64 -13.76
CA LEU A 430 -5.04 -4.30 -12.73
C LEU A 430 -4.00 -5.41 -12.52
N ARG A 431 -4.40 -6.68 -12.62
CA ARG A 431 -3.46 -7.80 -12.50
C ARG A 431 -2.38 -7.75 -13.57
N GLU A 432 -2.75 -7.44 -14.79
CA GLU A 432 -1.80 -7.33 -15.89
C GLU A 432 -0.85 -6.15 -15.69
N ILE A 433 -1.35 -5.00 -15.26
CA ILE A 433 -0.52 -3.82 -14.91
C ILE A 433 0.50 -4.17 -13.82
N ILE A 434 0.09 -4.86 -12.75
CA ILE A 434 0.98 -5.28 -11.66
C ILE A 434 2.02 -6.29 -12.14
N LEU A 435 1.63 -7.27 -12.95
CA LEU A 435 2.57 -8.27 -13.47
C LEU A 435 3.57 -7.67 -14.46
N ASN A 436 3.14 -6.72 -15.28
CA ASN A 436 4.04 -5.97 -16.16
C ASN A 436 5.00 -5.09 -15.34
N ALA A 437 4.52 -4.40 -14.31
CA ALA A 437 5.36 -3.64 -13.40
C ALA A 437 6.42 -4.52 -12.71
N LYS A 438 6.03 -5.74 -12.27
CA LYS A 438 6.94 -6.74 -11.72
C LYS A 438 8.05 -7.13 -12.69
N LYS A 439 7.71 -7.34 -13.96
CA LYS A 439 8.69 -7.65 -15.01
C LYS A 439 9.63 -6.48 -15.23
N LEU A 440 9.08 -5.26 -15.35
CA LEU A 440 9.87 -4.03 -15.52
C LEU A 440 10.81 -3.77 -14.36
N SER A 441 10.36 -3.98 -13.12
CA SER A 441 11.18 -3.83 -11.92
C SER A 441 12.43 -4.70 -11.97
N LYS A 442 12.31 -5.96 -12.38
CA LYS A 442 13.44 -6.86 -12.55
C LYS A 442 14.38 -6.44 -13.67
N GLU A 443 13.84 -6.00 -14.81
CA GLU A 443 14.64 -5.57 -15.95
C GLU A 443 15.42 -4.29 -15.66
N ILE A 444 14.79 -3.30 -15.00
CA ILE A 444 15.41 -2.03 -14.64
C ILE A 444 16.48 -2.24 -13.58
N PHE A 445 16.18 -3.02 -12.53
CA PHE A 445 17.12 -3.31 -11.46
C PHE A 445 18.38 -3.99 -11.97
N ASN A 446 18.26 -4.97 -12.84
CA ASN A 446 19.41 -5.66 -13.42
C ASN A 446 20.28 -4.71 -14.27
N LYS A 447 19.68 -3.75 -14.97
CA LYS A 447 20.42 -2.72 -15.74
C LYS A 447 21.12 -1.72 -14.83
N GLU A 448 20.46 -1.24 -13.78
CA GLU A 448 21.04 -0.26 -12.85
C GLU A 448 22.25 -0.87 -12.09
N ILE A 449 22.18 -2.15 -11.69
CA ILE A 449 23.33 -2.86 -11.11
C ILE A 449 24.49 -2.89 -12.13
N TRP A 450 24.22 -3.25 -13.37
CA TRP A 450 25.24 -3.39 -14.39
C TRP A 450 25.88 -2.05 -14.78
N GLU A 451 25.10 -0.95 -14.83
CA GLU A 451 25.59 0.40 -15.08
C GLU A 451 26.42 0.93 -13.91
N ASN A 452 26.01 0.67 -12.68
CA ASN A 452 26.78 1.03 -11.48
C ASN A 452 28.07 0.23 -11.35
N GLU A 453 28.08 -1.05 -11.71
CA GLU A 453 29.30 -1.87 -11.77
C GLU A 453 30.29 -1.33 -12.80
N LYS A 454 29.82 -0.97 -13.99
CA LYS A 454 30.65 -0.32 -15.03
C LYS A 454 31.17 1.05 -14.62
N LEU A 455 30.40 1.83 -13.88
CA LEU A 455 30.81 3.14 -13.36
C LEU A 455 31.92 2.96 -12.31
N ASN A 456 31.74 1.99 -11.40
CA ASN A 456 32.74 1.65 -10.40
C ASN A 456 34.04 1.10 -11.04
N GLU A 457 33.95 0.23 -12.04
CA GLU A 457 35.15 -0.24 -12.78
C GLU A 457 35.90 0.92 -13.46
N LYS A 458 35.21 1.94 -13.97
CA LYS A 458 35.86 3.13 -14.52
C LYS A 458 36.52 4.02 -13.48
N ILE A 459 35.98 4.05 -12.26
CA ILE A 459 36.55 4.84 -11.13
C ILE A 459 37.79 4.15 -10.54
N TYR A 460 37.83 2.82 -10.51
CA TYR A 460 38.96 2.06 -9.97
C TYR A 460 40.07 1.79 -10.98
N ASN A 461 39.86 2.09 -12.27
CA ASN A 461 40.87 1.96 -13.33
C ASN A 461 41.49 3.32 -13.77
N ILE A 462 41.30 4.38 -12.97
CA ILE A 462 42.01 5.66 -13.01
C ILE A 462 42.92 5.72 -11.79
#